data_c02e672d90188fcf9dffa2e972308d3c
#
_entry.id   c02e672d90188fcf9dffa2e972308d3c
#
_cell.length_a   1.000
_cell.length_b   1.000
_cell.length_c   1.000
_cell.angle_alpha   90.00
_cell.angle_beta   90.00
_cell.angle_gamma   90.00
#
_symmetry.space_group_name_H-M   'P 1'
#
loop_
_entity.id
_entity.type
_entity.pdbx_description
1 polymer ?
#
loop_
_entity_poly.entity_id
_entity_poly.type
_entity_poly.pdbx_seq_one_letter_code
_entity_poly.pdbx_strand_id
1 'polypeptide(L)'
;MNEQISPSWPAPESIHAFTTTRQGPGFSELPFYKFNLGSRCGDSPATVVHNRESLKSSYQLPSGPLWLHQVHGIDVAVDDGTRLEEPMADASVSQLKNSVLAVLTADCLPVLFCNTQGTEVAAAHAGWRGLAAGMLEATVSAMQSKPETIVAWLGPAAGAQRYEVGE
;
A
#
# COMPACT_ATOMS: atom_id res chain seq x y z
N MET A 1 3.02 21.25 -4.97
CA MET A 1 3.59 19.89 -4.82
C MET A 1 2.46 18.90 -5.03
N ASN A 2 2.69 17.80 -5.75
CA ASN A 2 1.62 16.86 -6.03
C ASN A 2 1.20 16.12 -4.75
N GLU A 3 -0.09 16.03 -4.51
CA GLU A 3 -0.66 15.29 -3.36
C GLU A 3 -0.59 13.78 -3.55
N GLN A 4 -0.42 13.32 -4.79
CA GLN A 4 -0.27 11.90 -5.16
C GLN A 4 0.74 11.71 -6.29
N ILE A 5 1.23 10.48 -6.40
CA ILE A 5 2.09 9.98 -7.48
C ILE A 5 1.35 8.81 -8.14
N SER A 6 1.05 8.95 -9.42
CA SER A 6 0.36 7.90 -10.20
C SER A 6 1.36 7.04 -10.96
N PRO A 7 1.12 5.72 -11.06
CA PRO A 7 1.94 4.83 -11.87
C PRO A 7 1.91 5.17 -13.36
N SER A 8 3.05 4.96 -14.01
CA SER A 8 3.12 4.84 -15.47
C SER A 8 3.43 3.37 -15.78
N TRP A 9 2.39 2.56 -15.95
CA TRP A 9 2.50 1.11 -16.17
C TRP A 9 1.40 0.61 -17.12
N PRO A 10 1.54 -0.56 -17.75
CA PRO A 10 0.57 -1.09 -18.72
C PRO A 10 -0.62 -1.81 -18.03
N ALA A 11 -1.16 -1.22 -16.96
CA ALA A 11 -2.35 -1.76 -16.31
C ALA A 11 -3.61 -1.43 -17.12
N PRO A 12 -4.66 -2.28 -17.04
CA PRO A 12 -5.97 -1.98 -17.60
C PRO A 12 -6.58 -0.70 -17.01
N GLU A 13 -7.38 0.03 -17.79
CA GLU A 13 -8.04 1.28 -17.37
C GLU A 13 -8.95 1.12 -16.13
N SER A 14 -9.43 -0.10 -15.89
CA SER A 14 -10.24 -0.43 -14.71
C SER A 14 -9.43 -0.46 -13.40
N ILE A 15 -8.10 -0.47 -13.49
CA ILE A 15 -7.21 -0.50 -12.32
C ILE A 15 -6.73 0.91 -11.99
N HIS A 16 -7.12 1.37 -10.83
CA HIS A 16 -6.69 2.66 -10.30
C HIS A 16 -5.64 2.45 -9.21
N ALA A 17 -4.52 3.14 -9.33
CA ALA A 17 -3.41 3.02 -8.40
C ALA A 17 -2.70 4.36 -8.21
N PHE A 18 -2.21 4.61 -7.02
CA PHE A 18 -1.41 5.79 -6.69
C PHE A 18 -0.69 5.61 -5.36
N THR A 19 0.32 6.44 -5.12
CA THR A 19 0.91 6.66 -3.80
C THR A 19 0.57 8.07 -3.35
N THR A 20 0.04 8.21 -2.15
CA THR A 20 -0.14 9.53 -1.52
C THR A 20 1.20 10.10 -1.09
N THR A 21 1.27 11.41 -0.98
CA THR A 21 2.41 12.10 -0.38
C THR A 21 2.02 12.66 0.98
N ARG A 22 3.01 13.04 1.79
CA ARG A 22 2.76 13.72 3.06
C ARG A 22 2.03 15.08 2.92
N GLN A 23 1.86 15.58 1.70
CA GLN A 23 1.17 16.84 1.40
C GLN A 23 -0.33 16.65 1.13
N GLY A 24 -0.84 15.43 1.23
CA GLY A 24 -2.26 15.14 1.05
C GLY A 24 -3.18 15.86 2.05
N PRO A 25 -4.50 15.66 1.94
CA PRO A 25 -5.52 16.41 2.68
C PRO A 25 -5.65 15.95 4.15
N GLY A 26 -4.59 16.08 4.93
CA GLY A 26 -4.51 15.63 6.32
C GLY A 26 -4.34 16.75 7.33
N PHE A 27 -4.36 16.35 8.61
CA PHE A 27 -4.40 17.23 9.78
C PHE A 27 -3.33 16.91 10.83
N SER A 28 -2.40 15.99 10.53
CA SER A 28 -1.32 15.66 11.44
C SER A 28 -0.38 16.84 11.64
N GLU A 29 0.03 17.05 12.88
CA GLU A 29 1.03 18.04 13.26
C GLU A 29 2.45 17.48 13.13
N LEU A 30 3.45 18.31 13.36
CA LEU A 30 4.84 17.85 13.39
C LEU A 30 5.05 16.81 14.51
N PRO A 31 5.85 15.76 14.29
CA PRO A 31 6.67 15.47 13.12
C PRO A 31 5.93 14.77 11.96
N PHE A 32 4.66 14.42 12.14
CA PHE A 32 3.85 13.63 11.18
C PHE A 32 3.22 14.46 10.05
N TYR A 33 3.55 15.74 10.01
CA TYR A 33 2.98 16.70 9.08
C TYR A 33 3.02 16.21 7.61
N LYS A 34 1.92 16.16 6.93
CA LYS A 34 0.56 16.59 7.33
C LYS A 34 -0.43 15.42 7.19
N PHE A 35 -0.18 14.46 6.29
CA PHE A 35 -1.12 13.43 5.89
C PHE A 35 -0.62 12.03 6.31
N ASN A 36 -0.40 11.86 7.61
CA ASN A 36 -0.04 10.54 8.15
C ASN A 36 -1.27 9.63 8.21
N LEU A 37 -1.10 8.41 7.70
CA LEU A 37 -2.13 7.38 7.67
C LEU A 37 -1.79 6.19 8.58
N GLY A 38 -0.59 6.19 9.18
CA GLY A 38 -0.09 5.14 10.06
C GLY A 38 -0.62 5.27 11.49
N SER A 39 -1.28 4.23 12.00
CA SER A 39 -1.86 4.20 13.34
C SER A 39 -0.88 3.79 14.45
N ARG A 40 0.34 3.33 14.08
CA ARG A 40 1.33 2.77 15.03
C ARG A 40 2.66 3.53 15.06
N CYS A 41 2.67 4.77 14.60
CA CYS A 41 3.88 5.59 14.54
C CYS A 41 3.97 6.66 15.65
N GLY A 42 2.96 6.75 16.53
CA GLY A 42 2.93 7.70 17.65
C GLY A 42 2.15 8.99 17.39
N ASP A 43 1.49 9.11 16.25
CA ASP A 43 0.55 10.21 15.99
C ASP A 43 -0.77 10.03 16.77
N SER A 44 -1.56 11.09 16.89
CA SER A 44 -2.88 11.04 17.52
C SER A 44 -3.80 10.06 16.78
N PRO A 45 -4.36 9.04 17.48
CA PRO A 45 -5.27 8.09 16.84
C PRO A 45 -6.48 8.77 16.18
N ALA A 46 -7.05 9.81 16.81
CA ALA A 46 -8.17 10.56 16.26
C ALA A 46 -7.78 11.27 14.95
N THR A 47 -6.58 11.86 14.90
CA THR A 47 -6.06 12.52 13.70
C THR A 47 -5.85 11.50 12.57
N VAL A 48 -5.29 10.33 12.86
CA VAL A 48 -5.09 9.27 11.86
C VAL A 48 -6.42 8.76 11.31
N VAL A 49 -7.44 8.56 12.17
CA VAL A 49 -8.79 8.19 11.71
C VAL A 49 -9.34 9.26 10.76
N HIS A 50 -9.24 10.52 11.12
CA HIS A 50 -9.70 11.63 10.28
C HIS A 50 -8.95 11.70 8.95
N ASN A 51 -7.62 11.50 8.95
CA ASN A 51 -6.84 11.44 7.72
C ASN A 51 -7.26 10.27 6.81
N ARG A 52 -7.56 9.11 7.38
CA ARG A 52 -8.05 7.94 6.62
C ARG A 52 -9.45 8.18 6.02
N GLU A 53 -10.31 8.91 6.71
CA GLU A 53 -11.61 9.36 6.17
C GLU A 53 -11.41 10.39 5.05
N SER A 54 -10.50 11.35 5.24
CA SER A 54 -10.11 12.32 4.23
C SER A 54 -9.51 11.66 2.99
N LEU A 55 -8.70 10.60 3.15
CA LEU A 55 -8.22 9.79 2.03
C LEU A 55 -9.39 9.25 1.22
N LYS A 56 -10.32 8.58 1.88
CA LYS A 56 -11.46 7.95 1.20
C LYS A 56 -12.30 8.98 0.44
N SER A 57 -12.62 10.10 1.05
CA SER A 57 -13.48 11.13 0.46
C SER A 57 -12.79 11.93 -0.64
N SER A 58 -11.56 12.39 -0.40
CA SER A 58 -10.83 13.24 -1.35
C SER A 58 -10.40 12.51 -2.62
N TYR A 59 -10.07 11.22 -2.49
CA TYR A 59 -9.71 10.38 -3.63
C TYR A 59 -10.87 9.53 -4.16
N GLN A 60 -12.08 9.74 -3.65
CA GLN A 60 -13.32 9.06 -4.09
C GLN A 60 -13.18 7.53 -4.12
N LEU A 61 -12.53 6.96 -3.08
CA LEU A 61 -12.31 5.52 -3.03
C LEU A 61 -13.65 4.77 -2.94
N PRO A 62 -13.85 3.70 -3.72
CA PRO A 62 -15.12 2.97 -3.77
C PRO A 62 -15.43 2.21 -2.47
N SER A 63 -14.40 1.89 -1.68
CA SER A 63 -14.52 1.24 -0.37
C SER A 63 -13.49 1.80 0.60
N GLY A 64 -13.59 1.46 1.88
CA GLY A 64 -12.50 1.67 2.84
C GLY A 64 -11.30 0.77 2.47
N PRO A 65 -10.07 1.28 2.55
CA PRO A 65 -8.88 0.45 2.31
C PRO A 65 -8.78 -0.72 3.29
N LEU A 66 -8.29 -1.86 2.80
CA LEU A 66 -7.78 -2.92 3.66
C LEU A 66 -6.44 -2.46 4.23
N TRP A 67 -6.46 -2.03 5.49
CA TRP A 67 -5.25 -1.68 6.22
C TRP A 67 -4.59 -2.93 6.78
N LEU A 68 -3.26 -2.91 6.90
CA LEU A 68 -2.46 -4.01 7.41
C LEU A 68 -1.73 -3.60 8.68
N HIS A 69 -1.56 -4.56 9.59
CA HIS A 69 -0.56 -4.47 10.64
C HIS A 69 0.78 -4.96 10.08
N GLN A 70 1.53 -4.05 9.46
CA GLN A 70 2.81 -4.34 8.82
C GLN A 70 3.90 -4.58 9.88
N VAL A 71 4.66 -5.65 9.71
CA VAL A 71 5.71 -6.09 10.63
C VAL A 71 7.06 -6.34 9.93
N HIS A 72 7.19 -5.90 8.67
CA HIS A 72 8.35 -6.14 7.80
C HIS A 72 8.60 -7.64 7.55
N GLY A 73 7.52 -8.42 7.53
CA GLY A 73 7.50 -9.86 7.25
C GLY A 73 7.25 -10.17 5.78
N ILE A 74 6.76 -11.39 5.54
CA ILE A 74 6.41 -11.90 4.21
C ILE A 74 4.98 -12.44 4.12
N ASP A 75 4.19 -12.26 5.18
CA ASP A 75 2.80 -12.72 5.18
C ASP A 75 1.94 -11.87 4.24
N VAL A 76 1.03 -12.53 3.53
CA VAL A 76 0.13 -11.91 2.56
C VAL A 76 -1.32 -12.15 2.99
N ALA A 77 -2.06 -11.08 3.20
CA ALA A 77 -3.48 -11.15 3.51
C ALA A 77 -4.32 -11.30 2.24
N VAL A 78 -5.25 -12.22 2.24
CA VAL A 78 -6.27 -12.33 1.17
C VAL A 78 -7.49 -11.51 1.59
N ASP A 79 -7.89 -10.59 0.72
CA ASP A 79 -9.06 -9.76 0.96
C ASP A 79 -10.35 -10.56 0.76
N ASP A 80 -11.08 -10.78 1.83
CA ASP A 80 -12.38 -11.46 1.86
C ASP A 80 -13.58 -10.50 1.92
N GLY A 81 -13.31 -9.19 1.84
CA GLY A 81 -14.30 -8.12 1.95
C GLY A 81 -14.59 -7.67 3.38
N THR A 82 -14.06 -8.34 4.40
CA THR A 82 -14.17 -7.87 5.78
C THR A 82 -13.18 -6.73 6.07
N ARG A 83 -13.52 -5.86 7.02
CA ARG A 83 -12.71 -4.70 7.43
C ARG A 83 -12.73 -4.53 8.95
N LEU A 84 -12.94 -5.63 9.66
CA LEU A 84 -13.14 -5.60 11.11
C LEU A 84 -11.82 -5.36 11.86
N GLU A 85 -10.74 -5.95 11.33
CA GLU A 85 -9.41 -5.86 11.93
C GLU A 85 -8.34 -5.64 10.85
N GLU A 86 -7.19 -5.10 11.24
CA GLU A 86 -6.00 -5.02 10.39
C GLU A 86 -5.23 -6.35 10.51
N PRO A 87 -5.25 -7.23 9.48
CA PRO A 87 -4.49 -8.47 9.53
C PRO A 87 -3.00 -8.20 9.64
N MET A 88 -2.28 -9.06 10.38
CA MET A 88 -0.82 -8.99 10.47
C MET A 88 -0.25 -9.52 9.16
N ALA A 89 0.17 -8.63 8.29
CA ALA A 89 0.74 -8.93 6.99
C ALA A 89 1.46 -7.70 6.42
N ASP A 90 2.34 -7.92 5.46
CA ASP A 90 3.06 -6.85 4.75
C ASP A 90 2.64 -6.76 3.28
N ALA A 91 1.75 -7.62 2.83
CA ALA A 91 1.09 -7.51 1.53
C ALA A 91 -0.37 -7.95 1.62
N SER A 92 -1.14 -7.58 0.60
CA SER A 92 -2.50 -8.05 0.43
C SER A 92 -2.82 -8.29 -1.05
N VAL A 93 -3.72 -9.24 -1.30
CA VAL A 93 -4.23 -9.58 -2.63
C VAL A 93 -5.75 -9.55 -2.64
N SER A 94 -6.37 -9.17 -3.76
CA SER A 94 -7.83 -9.15 -3.90
C SER A 94 -8.28 -9.44 -5.32
N GLN A 95 -9.37 -10.20 -5.44
CA GLN A 95 -10.14 -10.37 -6.66
C GLN A 95 -11.54 -9.72 -6.54
N LEU A 96 -11.78 -9.03 -5.44
CA LEU A 96 -13.07 -8.41 -5.19
C LEU A 96 -13.20 -7.10 -5.97
N LYS A 97 -14.34 -6.95 -6.62
CA LYS A 97 -14.66 -5.72 -7.33
C LYS A 97 -14.79 -4.55 -6.33
N ASN A 98 -14.23 -3.41 -6.70
CA ASN A 98 -14.20 -2.21 -5.86
C ASN A 98 -13.42 -2.37 -4.55
N SER A 99 -12.58 -3.40 -4.42
CA SER A 99 -11.65 -3.49 -3.30
C SER A 99 -10.57 -2.42 -3.40
N VAL A 100 -10.19 -1.88 -2.25
CA VAL A 100 -9.07 -0.96 -2.11
C VAL A 100 -8.05 -1.59 -1.17
N LEU A 101 -6.86 -1.88 -1.68
CA LEU A 101 -5.73 -2.35 -0.90
C LEU A 101 -4.80 -1.19 -0.56
N ALA A 102 -4.19 -1.20 0.61
CA ALA A 102 -3.25 -0.17 1.01
C ALA A 102 -2.05 -0.75 1.77
N VAL A 103 -0.88 -0.23 1.45
CA VAL A 103 0.34 -0.40 2.26
C VAL A 103 0.88 0.96 2.67
N LEU A 104 1.44 1.03 3.86
CA LEU A 104 2.01 2.24 4.44
C LEU A 104 3.52 2.21 4.27
N THR A 105 4.08 3.30 3.76
CA THR A 105 5.52 3.45 3.60
C THR A 105 5.96 4.85 4.04
N ALA A 106 7.17 4.94 4.55
CA ALA A 106 7.88 6.20 4.75
C ALA A 106 9.11 6.25 3.80
N ASP A 107 9.95 5.24 3.88
CA ASP A 107 11.20 5.05 3.14
C ASP A 107 11.29 3.69 2.43
N CYS A 108 10.51 2.69 2.89
CA CYS A 108 10.43 1.37 2.28
C CYS A 108 9.75 1.41 0.90
N LEU A 109 10.03 0.41 0.07
CA LEU A 109 9.50 0.29 -1.28
C LEU A 109 8.05 -0.24 -1.27
N PRO A 110 7.06 0.53 -1.76
CA PRO A 110 5.75 -0.03 -2.07
C PRO A 110 5.78 -0.64 -3.48
N VAL A 111 5.22 -1.82 -3.62
CA VAL A 111 5.04 -2.46 -4.93
C VAL A 111 3.57 -2.79 -5.14
N LEU A 112 3.02 -2.29 -6.24
CA LEU A 112 1.63 -2.56 -6.64
C LEU A 112 1.62 -3.53 -7.80
N PHE A 113 0.67 -4.45 -7.79
CA PHE A 113 0.51 -5.47 -8.83
C PHE A 113 -0.92 -5.49 -9.34
N CYS A 114 -1.09 -5.83 -10.60
CA CYS A 114 -2.36 -6.28 -11.14
C CYS A 114 -2.13 -7.30 -12.26
N ASN A 115 -3.16 -8.05 -12.61
CA ASN A 115 -3.10 -8.85 -13.82
C ASN A 115 -3.54 -8.02 -15.04
N THR A 116 -3.13 -8.45 -16.22
CA THR A 116 -3.46 -7.78 -17.50
C THR A 116 -4.95 -7.81 -17.84
N GLN A 117 -5.75 -8.59 -17.14
CA GLN A 117 -7.22 -8.65 -17.30
C GLN A 117 -7.95 -7.66 -16.36
N GLY A 118 -7.28 -7.08 -15.37
CA GLY A 118 -7.87 -6.16 -14.40
C GLY A 118 -8.84 -6.83 -13.41
N THR A 119 -8.65 -8.12 -13.16
CA THR A 119 -9.51 -8.93 -12.27
C THR A 119 -8.87 -9.27 -10.93
N GLU A 120 -7.58 -8.98 -10.77
CA GLU A 120 -6.84 -9.22 -9.54
C GLU A 120 -5.79 -8.13 -9.32
N VAL A 121 -5.68 -7.70 -8.07
CA VAL A 121 -4.73 -6.68 -7.63
C VAL A 121 -4.01 -7.13 -6.38
N ALA A 122 -2.79 -6.60 -6.17
CA ALA A 122 -2.07 -6.77 -4.93
C ALA A 122 -1.26 -5.50 -4.60
N ALA A 123 -0.98 -5.34 -3.30
CA ALA A 123 -0.10 -4.30 -2.79
C ALA A 123 0.86 -4.91 -1.77
N ALA A 124 2.17 -4.64 -1.91
CA ALA A 124 3.20 -5.15 -1.03
C ALA A 124 4.06 -4.02 -0.44
N HIS A 125 4.31 -4.12 0.86
CA HIS A 125 5.30 -3.33 1.57
C HIS A 125 6.63 -4.08 1.55
N ALA A 126 7.52 -3.69 0.64
CA ALA A 126 8.83 -4.31 0.49
C ALA A 126 9.91 -3.49 1.23
N GLY A 127 9.85 -3.48 2.58
CA GLY A 127 10.97 -3.08 3.41
C GLY A 127 12.14 -4.03 3.18
N TRP A 128 13.39 -3.60 3.42
CA TRP A 128 14.57 -4.37 3.07
C TRP A 128 14.59 -5.80 3.63
N ARG A 129 14.06 -6.00 4.86
CA ARG A 129 13.94 -7.33 5.48
C ARG A 129 12.97 -8.22 4.74
N GLY A 130 11.75 -7.71 4.49
CA GLY A 130 10.74 -8.45 3.73
C GLY A 130 11.18 -8.73 2.29
N LEU A 131 11.83 -7.74 1.64
CA LEU A 131 12.36 -7.91 0.28
C LEU A 131 13.43 -9.00 0.24
N ALA A 132 14.39 -8.99 1.19
CA ALA A 132 15.42 -10.03 1.27
C ALA A 132 14.87 -11.42 1.64
N ALA A 133 13.74 -11.46 2.36
CA ALA A 133 13.08 -12.72 2.75
C ALA A 133 12.10 -13.26 1.68
N GLY A 134 11.84 -12.53 0.59
CA GLY A 134 10.98 -12.99 -0.51
C GLY A 134 9.55 -12.43 -0.49
N MET A 135 9.33 -11.20 0.02
CA MET A 135 7.99 -10.58 0.09
C MET A 135 7.31 -10.46 -1.28
N LEU A 136 8.07 -10.12 -2.33
CA LEU A 136 7.49 -9.97 -3.68
C LEU A 136 7.11 -11.34 -4.27
N GLU A 137 7.94 -12.35 -4.08
CA GLU A 137 7.68 -13.72 -4.47
C GLU A 137 6.46 -14.29 -3.71
N ALA A 138 6.36 -14.03 -2.42
CA ALA A 138 5.20 -14.43 -1.61
C ALA A 138 3.92 -13.76 -2.11
N THR A 139 3.99 -12.45 -2.46
CA THR A 139 2.85 -11.71 -3.02
C THR A 139 2.39 -12.30 -4.34
N VAL A 140 3.31 -12.53 -5.28
CA VAL A 140 3.00 -13.14 -6.59
C VAL A 140 2.46 -14.56 -6.42
N SER A 141 3.00 -15.34 -5.47
CA SER A 141 2.52 -16.70 -5.19
C SER A 141 1.11 -16.74 -4.57
N ALA A 142 0.72 -15.68 -3.85
CA ALA A 142 -0.62 -15.56 -3.29
C ALA A 142 -1.67 -15.12 -4.33
N MET A 143 -1.23 -14.49 -5.43
CA MET A 143 -2.10 -14.18 -6.57
C MET A 143 -2.49 -15.46 -7.30
N GLN A 144 -3.75 -15.53 -7.78
CA GLN A 144 -4.24 -16.67 -8.56
C GLN A 144 -3.98 -16.52 -10.05
N SER A 145 -3.55 -15.34 -10.46
CA SER A 145 -3.18 -15.05 -11.85
C SER A 145 -1.88 -15.73 -12.24
N LYS A 146 -1.76 -16.11 -13.51
CA LYS A 146 -0.50 -16.64 -14.04
C LYS A 146 0.60 -15.57 -13.99
N PRO A 147 1.80 -15.89 -13.53
CA PRO A 147 2.89 -14.90 -13.37
C PRO A 147 3.17 -14.07 -14.62
N GLU A 148 3.10 -14.68 -15.81
CA GLU A 148 3.32 -14.00 -17.09
C GLU A 148 2.24 -12.96 -17.44
N THR A 149 1.13 -12.94 -16.70
CA THR A 149 0.05 -11.96 -16.87
C THR A 149 0.08 -10.86 -15.82
N ILE A 150 1.00 -10.93 -14.86
CA ILE A 150 1.11 -9.96 -13.77
C ILE A 150 2.02 -8.81 -14.22
N VAL A 151 1.56 -7.60 -14.02
CA VAL A 151 2.35 -6.38 -14.15
C VAL A 151 2.54 -5.74 -12.78
N ALA A 152 3.70 -5.13 -12.57
CA ALA A 152 4.05 -4.51 -11.31
C ALA A 152 4.53 -3.07 -11.51
N TRP A 153 4.25 -2.23 -10.53
CA TRP A 153 4.80 -0.89 -10.41
C TRP A 153 5.53 -0.75 -9.09
N LEU A 154 6.78 -0.32 -9.17
CA LEU A 154 7.61 0.01 -8.01
C LEU A 154 7.41 1.49 -7.71
N GLY A 155 6.84 1.77 -6.56
CA GLY A 155 6.55 3.13 -6.13
C GLY A 155 7.78 3.87 -5.56
N PRO A 156 7.61 5.09 -5.10
CA PRO A 156 8.71 5.88 -4.54
C PRO A 156 9.24 5.26 -3.24
N ALA A 157 10.55 5.23 -3.11
CA ALA A 157 11.25 4.76 -1.93
C ALA A 157 12.53 5.59 -1.71
N ALA A 158 13.14 5.47 -0.53
CA ALA A 158 14.45 6.06 -0.27
C ALA A 158 15.51 5.41 -1.17
N GLY A 159 16.28 6.23 -1.88
CA GLY A 159 17.38 5.73 -2.71
C GLY A 159 18.60 5.32 -1.89
N ALA A 160 19.52 4.56 -2.50
CA ALA A 160 20.69 3.96 -1.86
C ALA A 160 21.59 4.96 -1.07
N GLN A 161 21.60 6.23 -1.45
CA GLN A 161 22.39 7.26 -0.75
C GLN A 161 21.72 7.81 0.53
N ARG A 162 20.47 7.43 0.80
CA ARG A 162 19.63 7.92 1.90
C ARG A 162 19.01 6.82 2.72
N TYR A 163 19.30 5.57 2.38
CA TYR A 163 18.75 4.39 3.05
C TYR A 163 19.87 3.69 3.84
N GLU A 164 19.80 3.81 5.16
CA GLU A 164 20.75 3.18 6.06
C GLU A 164 20.09 1.93 6.66
N VAL A 165 20.80 0.81 6.63
CA VAL A 165 20.41 -0.42 7.31
C VAL A 165 21.43 -0.69 8.41
N GLY A 166 20.94 -0.91 9.64
CA GLY A 166 21.78 -1.31 10.76
C GLY A 166 22.33 -2.74 10.58
N GLU A 167 23.40 -3.05 11.30
CA GLU A 167 23.97 -4.41 11.40
C GLU A 167 23.01 -5.36 12.12
#